data_7e753316197f49c070ee7f270ee9a8cd
#
_entry.id   7e753316197f49c070ee7f270ee9a8cd
#
_cell.length_a   1.000
_cell.length_b   1.000
_cell.length_c   1.000
_cell.angle_alpha   90.00
_cell.angle_beta   90.00
_cell.angle_gamma   90.00
#
_symmetry.space_group_name_H-M   'P 1'
#
loop_
_entity.id
_entity.type
_entity.pdbx_description
1 polymer ?
#
loop_
_entity_poly.entity_id
_entity_poly.type
_entity_poly.pdbx_seq_one_letter_code
_entity_poly.pdbx_strand_id
1 'polypeptide(L)'
;MAFIVNLATTSLSLALIVASSAVSADECVPSPWGADDQIGAAYRVTPERTAAAAKPVNKGISHPLGIVIEPGMPAYPPRYTQLQVVQPNQQFNADLGVGWEASSNDDVLQMWLGTGPQLDGLGHVSEAGEFYNCNQGKDFS
;
A
#
# COMPACT_ATOMS: atom_id res chain seq x y z
N MET A 1 78.41 -10.44 -29.61
CA MET A 1 77.64 -11.63 -29.24
C MET A 1 76.57 -11.20 -28.27
N ALA A 2 75.37 -10.89 -28.74
CA ALA A 2 74.27 -10.36 -27.91
C ALA A 2 73.18 -11.45 -27.82
N PHE A 3 72.96 -11.91 -26.58
CA PHE A 3 71.85 -12.86 -26.30
C PHE A 3 70.55 -12.09 -26.10
N ILE A 4 69.56 -12.34 -26.98
CA ILE A 4 68.23 -11.86 -26.82
C ILE A 4 67.43 -12.92 -26.04
N VAL A 5 67.05 -12.57 -24.83
CA VAL A 5 66.12 -13.40 -24.01
C VAL A 5 64.71 -13.01 -24.36
N ASN A 6 63.97 -13.94 -24.98
CA ASN A 6 62.55 -13.78 -25.31
C ASN A 6 61.72 -14.19 -24.09
N LEU A 7 61.08 -13.21 -23.44
CA LEU A 7 60.18 -13.44 -22.33
C LEU A 7 58.76 -13.62 -22.91
N ALA A 8 58.27 -14.87 -22.94
CA ALA A 8 56.90 -15.17 -23.31
C ALA A 8 55.99 -14.92 -22.08
N THR A 9 55.25 -13.86 -22.12
CA THR A 9 54.17 -13.58 -21.14
C THR A 9 52.91 -14.37 -21.47
N THR A 10 52.69 -15.45 -20.75
CA THR A 10 51.39 -16.18 -20.80
C THR A 10 50.37 -15.44 -19.96
N SER A 11 49.42 -14.76 -20.65
CA SER A 11 48.23 -14.15 -20.04
C SER A 11 47.22 -15.22 -19.65
N LEU A 12 47.09 -15.49 -18.36
CA LEU A 12 46.03 -16.38 -17.82
C LEU A 12 44.75 -15.58 -17.66
N SER A 13 43.83 -15.68 -18.64
CA SER A 13 42.51 -15.07 -18.58
C SER A 13 41.62 -15.89 -17.63
N LEU A 14 41.41 -15.36 -16.42
CA LEU A 14 40.46 -15.92 -15.46
C LEU A 14 39.06 -15.52 -15.87
N ALA A 15 38.31 -16.43 -16.54
CA ALA A 15 36.92 -16.25 -16.85
C ALA A 15 36.10 -16.42 -15.55
N LEU A 16 35.61 -15.30 -15.00
CA LEU A 16 34.66 -15.31 -13.88
C LEU A 16 33.30 -15.75 -14.39
N ILE A 17 32.94 -17.02 -14.20
CA ILE A 17 31.60 -17.52 -14.45
C ILE A 17 30.73 -17.02 -13.30
N VAL A 18 29.97 -15.94 -13.53
CA VAL A 18 28.89 -15.50 -12.64
C VAL A 18 27.74 -16.50 -12.87
N ALA A 19 27.65 -17.48 -11.98
CA ALA A 19 26.47 -18.33 -11.91
C ALA A 19 25.30 -17.45 -11.43
N SER A 20 24.48 -16.95 -12.35
CA SER A 20 23.19 -16.39 -12.03
C SER A 20 22.34 -17.54 -11.50
N SER A 21 22.20 -17.65 -10.17
CA SER A 21 21.17 -18.44 -9.56
C SER A 21 19.85 -17.83 -10.02
N ALA A 22 19.16 -18.50 -10.97
CA ALA A 22 17.77 -18.23 -11.21
C ALA A 22 17.05 -18.50 -9.88
N VAL A 23 16.61 -17.44 -9.20
CA VAL A 23 15.64 -17.58 -8.12
C VAL A 23 14.40 -18.15 -8.80
N SER A 24 14.17 -19.44 -8.60
CA SER A 24 12.91 -20.06 -8.94
C SER A 24 11.87 -19.28 -8.14
N ALA A 25 10.89 -18.70 -8.80
CA ALA A 25 9.70 -18.21 -8.11
C ALA A 25 9.15 -19.44 -7.37
N ASP A 26 9.19 -19.39 -6.03
CA ASP A 26 8.61 -20.45 -5.23
C ASP A 26 7.13 -20.56 -5.63
N GLU A 27 6.65 -21.79 -5.73
CA GLU A 27 5.23 -22.03 -5.98
C GLU A 27 4.41 -21.29 -4.92
N CYS A 28 3.38 -20.54 -5.33
CA CYS A 28 2.57 -19.77 -4.41
C CYS A 28 2.01 -20.67 -3.31
N VAL A 29 2.12 -20.23 -2.08
CA VAL A 29 1.56 -20.89 -0.92
C VAL A 29 0.20 -20.28 -0.59
N PRO A 30 -0.91 -21.03 -0.78
CA PRO A 30 -2.23 -20.54 -0.44
C PRO A 30 -2.38 -20.20 1.05
N SER A 31 -3.36 -19.33 1.36
CA SER A 31 -3.68 -18.95 2.71
C SER A 31 -4.05 -20.17 3.58
N PRO A 32 -3.57 -20.27 4.83
CA PRO A 32 -3.95 -21.32 5.75
C PRO A 32 -5.43 -21.24 6.20
N TRP A 33 -6.12 -20.15 5.88
CA TRP A 33 -7.54 -19.94 6.20
C TRP A 33 -8.47 -20.29 5.04
N GLY A 34 -7.96 -20.79 3.92
CA GLY A 34 -8.73 -21.30 2.80
C GLY A 34 -8.63 -20.46 1.53
N ALA A 35 -9.17 -21.03 0.44
CA ALA A 35 -9.07 -20.42 -0.90
C ALA A 35 -9.81 -19.09 -1.03
N ASP A 36 -10.89 -18.90 -0.26
CA ASP A 36 -11.70 -17.67 -0.28
C ASP A 36 -11.23 -16.63 0.76
N ASP A 37 -10.08 -16.85 1.40
CA ASP A 37 -9.57 -15.93 2.40
C ASP A 37 -9.16 -14.59 1.78
N GLN A 38 -9.69 -13.50 2.36
CA GLN A 38 -9.45 -12.12 1.96
C GLN A 38 -8.88 -11.25 3.09
N ILE A 39 -8.75 -11.77 4.31
CA ILE A 39 -8.36 -10.98 5.47
C ILE A 39 -7.10 -11.48 6.17
N GLY A 40 -6.59 -12.65 5.79
CA GLY A 40 -5.32 -13.19 6.28
C GLY A 40 -5.20 -13.21 7.80
N ALA A 41 -4.08 -12.74 8.30
CA ALA A 41 -3.81 -12.73 9.74
C ALA A 41 -4.81 -11.91 10.58
N ALA A 42 -5.74 -11.14 9.98
CA ALA A 42 -6.80 -10.46 10.72
C ALA A 42 -7.73 -11.43 11.44
N TYR A 43 -7.81 -12.69 11.02
CA TYR A 43 -8.49 -13.75 11.78
C TYR A 43 -7.94 -13.95 13.20
N ARG A 44 -6.72 -13.49 13.45
CA ARG A 44 -6.11 -13.55 14.79
C ARG A 44 -6.59 -12.45 15.73
N VAL A 45 -7.34 -11.45 15.23
CA VAL A 45 -7.95 -10.39 16.03
C VAL A 45 -9.25 -10.93 16.62
N THR A 46 -9.16 -11.55 17.80
CA THR A 46 -10.30 -12.12 18.52
C THR A 46 -10.78 -11.16 19.61
N PRO A 47 -12.02 -11.31 20.11
CA PRO A 47 -12.52 -10.54 21.25
C PRO A 47 -11.60 -10.63 22.47
N GLU A 48 -11.05 -11.82 22.77
CA GLU A 48 -10.16 -12.06 23.90
C GLU A 48 -8.84 -11.31 23.74
N ARG A 49 -8.26 -11.31 22.53
CA ARG A 49 -7.04 -10.55 22.21
C ARG A 49 -7.29 -9.05 22.28
N THR A 50 -8.43 -8.59 21.79
CA THR A 50 -8.83 -7.20 21.86
C THR A 50 -8.98 -6.75 23.32
N ALA A 51 -9.65 -7.54 24.15
CA ALA A 51 -9.76 -7.27 25.59
C ALA A 51 -8.40 -7.28 26.29
N ALA A 52 -7.51 -8.19 25.91
CA ALA A 52 -6.15 -8.23 26.45
C ALA A 52 -5.34 -6.99 26.04
N ALA A 53 -5.47 -6.53 24.80
CA ALA A 53 -4.79 -5.33 24.29
C ALA A 53 -5.28 -4.04 24.96
N ALA A 54 -6.50 -4.02 25.47
CA ALA A 54 -7.03 -2.87 26.21
C ALA A 54 -6.49 -2.74 27.65
N LYS A 55 -6.02 -3.83 28.24
CA LYS A 55 -5.53 -3.84 29.64
C LYS A 55 -4.39 -2.87 29.95
N PRO A 56 -3.40 -2.64 29.06
CA PRO A 56 -2.32 -1.69 29.29
C PRO A 56 -2.75 -0.22 29.27
N VAL A 57 -3.98 0.08 28.86
CA VAL A 57 -4.48 1.46 28.81
C VAL A 57 -4.71 1.95 30.23
N ASN A 58 -3.83 2.86 30.69
CA ASN A 58 -3.89 3.37 32.07
C ASN A 58 -4.21 4.86 32.17
N LYS A 59 -3.93 5.63 31.11
CA LYS A 59 -4.16 7.09 31.11
C LYS A 59 -5.33 7.53 30.23
N GLY A 60 -5.89 6.64 29.41
CA GLY A 60 -6.97 6.99 28.48
C GLY A 60 -6.60 8.04 27.43
N ILE A 61 -5.31 8.25 27.16
CA ILE A 61 -4.84 9.24 26.18
C ILE A 61 -4.88 8.60 24.79
N SER A 62 -5.56 9.27 23.85
CA SER A 62 -5.58 8.87 22.44
C SER A 62 -4.50 9.65 21.68
N HIS A 63 -3.74 8.94 20.85
CA HIS A 63 -2.72 9.50 19.99
C HIS A 63 -3.14 9.29 18.52
N PRO A 64 -3.44 10.37 17.76
CA PRO A 64 -3.72 10.24 16.33
C PRO A 64 -2.46 9.77 15.60
N LEU A 65 -2.63 8.78 14.70
CA LEU A 65 -1.55 8.28 13.85
C LEU A 65 -1.62 8.87 12.43
N GLY A 66 -2.65 9.65 12.15
CA GLY A 66 -2.82 10.31 10.86
C GLY A 66 -2.12 11.67 10.79
N ILE A 67 -2.02 12.16 9.57
CA ILE A 67 -1.65 13.54 9.27
C ILE A 67 -2.84 14.25 8.63
N VAL A 68 -2.83 15.56 8.58
CA VAL A 68 -3.80 16.32 7.80
C VAL A 68 -3.55 16.05 6.32
N ILE A 69 -4.60 15.62 5.62
CA ILE A 69 -4.58 15.42 4.18
C ILE A 69 -5.21 16.65 3.54
N GLU A 70 -4.46 17.32 2.67
CA GLU A 70 -4.88 18.56 2.04
C GLU A 70 -4.47 18.59 0.56
N PRO A 71 -5.15 19.39 -0.28
CA PRO A 71 -4.74 19.62 -1.64
C PRO A 71 -3.31 20.16 -1.72
N GLY A 72 -2.51 19.60 -2.63
CA GLY A 72 -1.12 20.02 -2.84
C GLY A 72 -0.09 19.38 -1.91
N MET A 73 -0.50 18.49 -0.99
CA MET A 73 0.46 17.73 -0.21
C MET A 73 1.34 16.83 -1.11
N PRO A 74 2.60 16.56 -0.73
CA PRO A 74 3.48 15.69 -1.51
C PRO A 74 2.89 14.30 -1.71
N ALA A 75 2.89 13.83 -2.96
CA ALA A 75 2.46 12.48 -3.32
C ALA A 75 3.25 11.99 -4.55
N TYR A 76 3.43 10.68 -4.68
CA TYR A 76 4.02 10.11 -5.89
C TYR A 76 3.06 10.25 -7.06
N PRO A 77 3.51 10.81 -8.22
CA PRO A 77 2.67 10.90 -9.40
C PRO A 77 2.14 9.53 -9.84
N PRO A 78 0.89 9.42 -10.32
CA PRO A 78 -0.07 10.50 -10.59
C PRO A 78 -1.01 10.84 -9.41
N ARG A 79 -0.66 10.45 -8.17
CA ARG A 79 -1.52 10.60 -6.99
C ARG A 79 -1.77 12.06 -6.66
N TYR A 80 -3.01 12.36 -6.29
CA TYR A 80 -3.43 13.70 -5.84
C TYR A 80 -4.60 13.60 -4.85
N THR A 81 -4.85 14.71 -4.19
CA THR A 81 -6.03 14.94 -3.35
C THR A 81 -6.72 16.20 -3.79
N GLN A 82 -8.01 16.15 -3.96
CA GLN A 82 -8.86 17.29 -4.30
C GLN A 82 -10.06 17.31 -3.38
N LEU A 83 -10.31 18.46 -2.77
CA LEU A 83 -11.47 18.73 -1.94
C LEU A 83 -12.26 19.89 -2.58
N GLN A 84 -13.55 19.70 -2.74
CA GLN A 84 -14.47 20.72 -3.22
C GLN A 84 -15.61 20.86 -2.24
N VAL A 85 -15.81 22.09 -1.73
CA VAL A 85 -16.99 22.44 -0.94
C VAL A 85 -18.10 22.86 -1.89
N VAL A 86 -19.26 22.28 -1.76
CA VAL A 86 -20.43 22.54 -2.61
C VAL A 86 -21.65 22.87 -1.77
N GLN A 87 -22.55 23.66 -2.36
CA GLN A 87 -23.87 23.92 -1.80
C GLN A 87 -24.89 23.25 -2.75
N PRO A 88 -25.38 22.05 -2.44
CA PRO A 88 -26.19 21.26 -3.38
C PRO A 88 -27.42 22.02 -3.90
N ASN A 89 -28.06 22.83 -3.06
CA ASN A 89 -29.22 23.59 -3.44
C ASN A 89 -28.89 24.98 -4.01
N GLN A 90 -27.65 25.45 -3.86
CA GLN A 90 -27.16 26.76 -4.33
C GLN A 90 -28.10 27.94 -4.01
N GLN A 91 -28.91 27.79 -2.99
CA GLN A 91 -29.88 28.78 -2.54
C GLN A 91 -29.60 29.12 -1.10
N PHE A 92 -29.50 30.40 -0.83
CA PHE A 92 -29.50 30.91 0.52
C PHE A 92 -30.89 30.74 1.12
N ASN A 93 -30.97 30.25 2.36
CA ASN A 93 -32.20 30.06 3.10
C ASN A 93 -33.25 29.20 2.35
N ALA A 94 -32.76 28.11 1.71
CA ALA A 94 -33.67 27.16 1.10
C ALA A 94 -34.51 26.44 2.17
N ASP A 95 -35.80 26.33 1.96
CA ASP A 95 -36.64 25.43 2.77
C ASP A 95 -36.33 23.98 2.38
N LEU A 96 -35.62 23.29 3.26
CA LEU A 96 -35.30 21.86 3.08
C LEU A 96 -36.42 20.94 3.57
N GLY A 97 -37.64 21.45 3.81
CA GLY A 97 -38.77 20.68 4.31
C GLY A 97 -38.71 20.37 5.80
N VAL A 98 -37.88 21.07 6.54
CA VAL A 98 -37.67 20.86 7.99
C VAL A 98 -38.40 21.88 8.84
N GLY A 99 -39.20 22.76 8.22
CA GLY A 99 -40.02 23.77 8.90
C GLY A 99 -39.28 25.02 9.36
N TRP A 100 -38.05 25.20 8.92
CA TRP A 100 -37.22 26.39 9.16
C TRP A 100 -36.26 26.61 7.99
N GLU A 101 -35.83 27.85 7.81
CA GLU A 101 -34.86 28.18 6.78
C GLU A 101 -33.50 27.59 7.14
N ALA A 102 -32.95 26.76 6.23
CA ALA A 102 -31.68 26.11 6.36
C ALA A 102 -30.83 26.26 5.12
N SER A 103 -29.54 26.28 5.32
CA SER A 103 -28.56 26.12 4.25
C SER A 103 -27.52 25.07 4.67
N SER A 104 -26.98 24.35 3.71
CA SER A 104 -25.97 23.32 3.96
C SER A 104 -24.83 23.44 2.97
N ASN A 105 -23.65 23.04 3.45
CA ASN A 105 -22.51 22.79 2.61
C ASN A 105 -22.17 21.30 2.69
N ASP A 106 -21.81 20.73 1.57
CA ASP A 106 -21.30 19.38 1.48
C ASP A 106 -19.88 19.38 0.89
N ASP A 107 -19.14 18.35 1.20
CA ASP A 107 -17.78 18.17 0.73
C ASP A 107 -17.69 17.01 -0.25
N VAL A 108 -17.11 17.26 -1.42
CA VAL A 108 -16.74 16.22 -2.37
C VAL A 108 -15.24 16.00 -2.28
N LEU A 109 -14.85 14.80 -1.86
CA LEU A 109 -13.44 14.39 -1.76
C LEU A 109 -13.11 13.42 -2.88
N GLN A 110 -12.12 13.78 -3.69
CA GLN A 110 -11.50 12.87 -4.65
C GLN A 110 -10.02 12.72 -4.30
N MET A 111 -9.61 11.51 -3.95
CA MET A 111 -8.22 11.26 -3.58
C MET A 111 -7.77 9.84 -3.93
N TRP A 112 -6.48 9.70 -4.08
CA TRP A 112 -5.83 8.40 -4.06
C TRP A 112 -5.62 8.00 -2.60
N LEU A 113 -6.11 6.82 -2.22
CA LEU A 113 -5.98 6.33 -0.83
C LEU A 113 -4.53 6.24 -0.36
N GLY A 114 -3.60 6.05 -1.30
CA GLY A 114 -2.17 6.06 -1.03
C GLY A 114 -1.56 7.46 -0.82
N THR A 115 -2.39 8.47 -0.54
CA THR A 115 -1.92 9.81 -0.18
C THR A 115 -1.96 9.94 1.34
N GLY A 116 -0.79 10.06 1.97
CA GLY A 116 -0.66 10.08 3.43
C GLY A 116 -0.53 8.69 4.07
N PRO A 117 -0.66 8.60 5.42
CA PRO A 117 -0.59 7.34 6.14
C PRO A 117 -1.75 6.42 5.76
N GLN A 118 -1.45 5.16 5.51
CA GLN A 118 -2.43 4.18 5.09
C GLN A 118 -2.07 2.79 5.62
N LEU A 119 -3.04 1.90 5.62
CA LEU A 119 -2.85 0.47 5.76
C LEU A 119 -3.29 -0.19 4.46
N ASP A 120 -2.35 -0.79 3.75
CA ASP A 120 -2.64 -1.46 2.49
C ASP A 120 -3.36 -2.79 2.71
N GLY A 121 -4.33 -3.06 1.86
CA GLY A 121 -4.98 -4.36 1.80
C GLY A 121 -4.07 -5.42 1.15
N LEU A 122 -4.41 -6.70 1.35
CA LEU A 122 -3.62 -7.83 0.87
C LEU A 122 -3.52 -7.89 -0.67
N GLY A 123 -4.41 -7.21 -1.38
CA GLY A 123 -4.37 -7.09 -2.84
C GLY A 123 -3.62 -5.87 -3.37
N HIS A 124 -2.88 -5.12 -2.52
CA HIS A 124 -2.22 -3.90 -2.96
C HIS A 124 -0.90 -4.14 -3.69
N VAL A 125 -0.13 -5.14 -3.25
CA VAL A 125 1.18 -5.47 -3.82
C VAL A 125 1.20 -6.91 -4.30
N SER A 126 1.85 -7.13 -5.43
CA SER A 126 2.04 -8.46 -6.04
C SER A 126 3.50 -8.70 -6.36
N GLU A 127 3.88 -9.95 -6.49
CA GLU A 127 5.11 -10.39 -7.12
C GLU A 127 4.78 -11.09 -8.43
N ALA A 128 5.38 -10.62 -9.54
CA ALA A 128 5.13 -11.14 -10.89
C ALA A 128 3.64 -11.26 -11.29
N GLY A 129 2.78 -10.40 -10.74
CA GLY A 129 1.33 -10.41 -10.99
C GLY A 129 0.54 -11.38 -10.12
N GLU A 130 1.18 -12.04 -9.17
CA GLU A 130 0.56 -12.90 -8.18
C GLU A 130 0.40 -12.18 -6.85
N PHE A 131 -0.83 -12.04 -6.41
CA PHE A 131 -1.24 -11.37 -5.18
C PHE A 131 -1.50 -12.38 -4.06
N TYR A 132 -1.86 -11.86 -2.89
CA TYR A 132 -2.20 -12.67 -1.75
C TYR A 132 -3.15 -13.83 -2.11
N ASN A 133 -2.93 -14.98 -1.49
CA ASN A 133 -3.72 -16.21 -1.67
C ASN A 133 -3.72 -16.72 -3.13
N CYS A 134 -2.59 -16.51 -3.84
CA CYS A 134 -2.36 -16.96 -5.21
C CYS A 134 -3.30 -16.35 -6.26
N ASN A 135 -3.95 -15.22 -5.93
CA ASN A 135 -4.82 -14.53 -6.87
C ASN A 135 -4.00 -13.91 -8.01
N GLN A 136 -4.44 -14.11 -9.23
CA GLN A 136 -3.76 -13.57 -10.40
C GLN A 136 -4.35 -12.22 -10.79
N GLY A 137 -3.50 -11.19 -10.92
CA GLY A 137 -3.93 -9.84 -11.25
C GLY A 137 -4.75 -9.73 -12.53
N LYS A 138 -4.49 -10.60 -13.51
CA LYS A 138 -5.25 -10.67 -14.76
C LYS A 138 -6.73 -11.07 -14.58
N ASP A 139 -7.10 -11.65 -13.43
CA ASP A 139 -8.43 -12.19 -13.19
C ASP A 139 -9.38 -11.17 -12.56
N PHE A 140 -8.85 -10.00 -12.11
CA PHE A 140 -9.64 -8.93 -11.47
C PHE A 140 -9.31 -7.51 -11.98
N SER A 141 -8.75 -7.38 -13.17
CA SER A 141 -8.44 -6.10 -13.85
C SER A 141 -9.43 -5.84 -15.01
#